data_c4563250a94475f3514aefed83c2dd31
#
_entry.id   c4563250a94475f3514aefed83c2dd31
#
_cell.length_a   1.000
_cell.length_b   1.000
_cell.length_c   1.000
_cell.angle_alpha   90.00
_cell.angle_beta   90.00
_cell.angle_gamma   90.00
#
_symmetry.space_group_name_H-M   'P 1'
#
loop_
_entity.id
_entity.type
_entity.pdbx_description
1 polymer ?
#
loop_
_entity_poly.entity_id
_entity_poly.type
_entity_poly.pdbx_seq_one_letter_code
_entity_poly.pdbx_strand_id
1 'polypeptide(L)'
;SLHDDDVCVLCGDLAWGMTMEQALPDFQFIEALPGKKILLKGNHDFWWSTAKKAYSFFAAHDMHTMDILNNNCYFYGDYAICGTRGWFYEEARGEAHDRKIMLREVGRLETSLKAAGDKMKLVFLHYPPKYLGYECPEILDLLDAYHVPLCCYGHIHSRGCRSAFQGMYHD
;
A
#
# COMPACT_ATOMS: atom_id res chain seq x y z
N SER A 1 -12.58 -10.85 13.65
CA SER A 1 -12.46 -9.72 14.60
C SER A 1 -10.98 -9.37 14.75
N LEU A 2 -10.63 -8.08 14.85
CA LEU A 2 -9.28 -7.62 15.18
C LEU A 2 -9.08 -7.65 16.69
N HIS A 3 -7.84 -7.94 17.11
CA HIS A 3 -7.38 -7.93 18.49
C HIS A 3 -6.25 -6.92 18.68
N ASP A 4 -5.90 -6.58 19.91
CA ASP A 4 -4.90 -5.55 20.20
C ASP A 4 -3.48 -5.93 19.73
N ASP A 5 -3.18 -7.21 19.61
CA ASP A 5 -1.90 -7.72 19.11
C ASP A 5 -1.84 -7.87 17.59
N ASP A 6 -2.94 -7.61 16.89
CA ASP A 6 -3.00 -7.74 15.43
C ASP A 6 -2.38 -6.54 14.73
N VAL A 7 -1.92 -6.78 13.50
CA VAL A 7 -1.50 -5.73 12.57
C VAL A 7 -2.44 -5.77 11.36
N CYS A 8 -3.12 -4.66 11.11
CA CYS A 8 -4.00 -4.49 9.97
C CYS A 8 -3.31 -3.62 8.91
N VAL A 9 -3.18 -4.12 7.69
CA VAL A 9 -2.65 -3.34 6.56
C VAL A 9 -3.81 -2.85 5.70
N LEU A 10 -3.91 -1.53 5.57
CA LEU A 10 -4.93 -0.84 4.78
C LEU A 10 -4.32 -0.38 3.44
N CYS A 11 -4.74 -1.02 2.35
CA CYS A 11 -4.10 -0.89 1.04
C CYS A 11 -4.53 0.36 0.24
N GLY A 12 -4.74 1.49 0.93
CA GLY A 12 -5.06 2.78 0.30
C GLY A 12 -6.55 3.05 0.12
N ASP A 13 -6.87 4.25 -0.38
CA ASP A 13 -8.22 4.82 -0.51
C ASP A 13 -8.96 4.88 0.84
N LEU A 14 -8.24 5.40 1.84
CA LEU A 14 -8.65 5.39 3.24
C LEU A 14 -9.71 6.46 3.55
N ALA A 15 -9.60 7.61 2.89
CA ALA A 15 -10.46 8.75 3.08
C ALA A 15 -10.58 9.59 1.80
N TRP A 16 -11.76 10.04 1.50
CA TRP A 16 -12.05 10.84 0.29
C TRP A 16 -11.99 12.35 0.54
N GLY A 17 -11.57 12.76 1.73
CA GLY A 17 -11.31 14.16 2.06
C GLY A 17 -10.21 14.77 1.18
N MET A 18 -10.38 16.03 0.79
CA MET A 18 -9.36 16.77 0.02
C MET A 18 -8.22 17.25 0.90
N THR A 19 -8.45 17.36 2.20
CA THR A 19 -7.46 17.76 3.22
C THR A 19 -7.45 16.78 4.38
N MET A 20 -6.41 16.81 5.21
CA MET A 20 -6.32 15.98 6.40
C MET A 20 -7.43 16.28 7.40
N GLU A 21 -7.86 17.54 7.50
CA GLU A 21 -8.94 17.96 8.37
C GLU A 21 -10.29 17.36 7.91
N GLN A 22 -10.52 17.28 6.60
CA GLN A 22 -11.72 16.63 6.05
C GLN A 22 -11.68 15.11 6.21
N ALA A 23 -10.48 14.51 6.22
CA ALA A 23 -10.27 13.07 6.44
C ALA A 23 -10.24 12.69 7.95
N LEU A 24 -10.27 13.67 8.87
CA LEU A 24 -10.15 13.42 10.29
C LEU A 24 -11.17 12.41 10.84
N PRO A 25 -12.47 12.44 10.48
CA PRO A 25 -13.41 11.44 10.98
C PRO A 25 -13.06 9.99 10.57
N ASP A 26 -12.52 9.81 9.35
CA ASP A 26 -12.10 8.51 8.86
C ASP A 26 -10.87 8.02 9.63
N PHE A 27 -9.90 8.90 9.89
CA PHE A 27 -8.73 8.57 10.71
C PHE A 27 -9.12 8.24 12.15
N GLN A 28 -10.08 8.96 12.75
CA GLN A 28 -10.58 8.66 14.09
C GLN A 28 -11.25 7.28 14.14
N PHE A 29 -12.00 6.92 13.10
CA PHE A 29 -12.58 5.59 12.97
C PHE A 29 -11.50 4.50 12.88
N ILE A 30 -10.46 4.71 12.04
CA ILE A 30 -9.35 3.77 11.89
C ILE A 30 -8.56 3.65 13.20
N GLU A 31 -8.27 4.77 13.87
CA GLU A 31 -7.55 4.78 15.17
C GLU A 31 -8.29 3.98 16.24
N ALA A 32 -9.62 4.06 16.27
CA ALA A 32 -10.46 3.34 17.23
C ALA A 32 -10.51 1.82 17.02
N LEU A 33 -10.05 1.30 15.88
CA LEU A 33 -9.95 -0.14 15.66
C LEU A 33 -8.84 -0.74 16.53
N PRO A 34 -9.00 -1.97 17.04
CA PRO A 34 -7.95 -2.67 17.78
C PRO A 34 -6.68 -2.89 16.95
N GLY A 35 -5.57 -3.02 17.63
CA GLY A 35 -4.28 -3.37 17.03
C GLY A 35 -3.62 -2.22 16.29
N LYS A 36 -2.49 -2.53 15.65
CA LYS A 36 -1.71 -1.59 14.88
C LYS A 36 -2.21 -1.50 13.43
N LYS A 37 -2.28 -0.29 12.89
CA LYS A 37 -2.68 -0.07 11.49
C LYS A 37 -1.49 0.43 10.68
N ILE A 38 -1.26 -0.19 9.52
CA ILE A 38 -0.25 0.21 8.55
C ILE A 38 -0.98 0.70 7.30
N LEU A 39 -0.79 1.97 6.98
CA LEU A 39 -1.54 2.68 5.95
C LEU A 39 -0.71 2.84 4.68
N LEU A 40 -1.26 2.44 3.53
CA LEU A 40 -0.73 2.80 2.22
C LEU A 40 -1.53 3.97 1.64
N LYS A 41 -0.90 4.70 0.73
CA LYS A 41 -1.59 5.70 -0.08
C LYS A 41 -2.28 5.02 -1.27
N GLY A 42 -3.58 5.31 -1.46
CA GLY A 42 -4.32 5.01 -2.68
C GLY A 42 -4.36 6.18 -3.67
N ASN A 43 -5.15 6.06 -4.71
CA ASN A 43 -5.33 7.13 -5.71
C ASN A 43 -6.38 8.16 -5.28
N HIS A 44 -7.32 7.80 -4.43
CA HIS A 44 -8.35 8.70 -3.88
C HIS A 44 -7.98 9.31 -2.53
N ASP A 45 -6.79 9.03 -1.99
CA ASP A 45 -6.28 9.71 -0.80
C ASP A 45 -5.75 11.10 -1.16
N PHE A 46 -6.67 12.02 -1.51
CA PHE A 46 -6.35 13.39 -1.95
C PHE A 46 -5.75 14.24 -0.84
N TRP A 47 -6.05 13.93 0.41
CA TRP A 47 -5.50 14.55 1.61
C TRP A 47 -3.99 14.35 1.75
N TRP A 48 -3.43 13.36 1.07
CA TRP A 48 -2.03 12.97 1.17
C TRP A 48 -1.09 14.03 0.59
N SER A 49 -0.10 14.43 1.38
CA SER A 49 1.02 15.24 0.90
C SER A 49 2.37 14.56 1.15
N THR A 50 2.78 14.40 2.40
CA THR A 50 4.00 13.69 2.80
C THR A 50 3.75 12.86 4.07
N ALA A 51 4.50 11.76 4.25
CA ALA A 51 4.43 10.97 5.47
C ALA A 51 4.70 11.82 6.72
N LYS A 52 5.68 12.75 6.66
CA LYS A 52 6.00 13.64 7.79
C LYS A 52 4.79 14.48 8.21
N LYS A 53 4.06 15.06 7.25
CA LYS A 53 2.86 15.86 7.57
C LYS A 53 1.75 15.00 8.15
N ALA A 54 1.56 13.79 7.61
CA ALA A 54 0.57 12.86 8.14
C ALA A 54 0.89 12.47 9.59
N TYR A 55 2.13 12.11 9.90
CA TYR A 55 2.54 11.83 11.29
C TYR A 55 2.37 13.03 12.22
N SER A 56 2.69 14.25 11.75
CA SER A 56 2.46 15.46 12.56
C SER A 56 0.97 15.68 12.83
N PHE A 57 0.12 15.38 11.86
CA PHE A 57 -1.33 15.48 12.00
C PHE A 57 -1.87 14.41 12.96
N PHE A 58 -1.43 13.16 12.83
CA PHE A 58 -1.83 12.09 13.74
C PHE A 58 -1.43 12.40 15.19
N ALA A 59 -0.20 12.86 15.40
CA ALA A 59 0.27 13.24 16.73
C ALA A 59 -0.54 14.41 17.34
N ALA A 60 -0.94 15.39 16.52
CA ALA A 60 -1.75 16.52 16.97
C ALA A 60 -3.18 16.13 17.36
N HIS A 61 -3.62 14.94 16.98
CA HIS A 61 -4.97 14.40 17.27
C HIS A 61 -4.93 13.15 18.15
N ASP A 62 -3.82 12.92 18.89
CA ASP A 62 -3.62 11.78 19.80
C ASP A 62 -3.83 10.40 19.11
N MET A 63 -3.44 10.27 17.84
CA MET A 63 -3.51 9.04 17.07
C MET A 63 -2.15 8.36 17.08
N HIS A 64 -2.06 7.17 17.69
CA HIS A 64 -0.78 6.51 18.00
C HIS A 64 -0.66 5.10 17.41
N THR A 65 -1.73 4.55 16.86
CA THR A 65 -1.76 3.17 16.35
C THR A 65 -1.58 3.08 14.84
N MET A 66 -1.48 4.23 14.15
CA MET A 66 -1.34 4.31 12.69
C MET A 66 0.10 4.59 12.26
N ASP A 67 0.62 3.75 11.38
CA ASP A 67 1.90 3.92 10.70
C ASP A 67 1.72 3.98 9.19
N ILE A 68 2.71 4.54 8.47
CA ILE A 68 2.65 4.74 7.03
C ILE A 68 3.68 3.87 6.32
N LEU A 69 3.22 3.06 5.37
CA LEU A 69 4.04 2.26 4.48
C LEU A 69 4.21 3.02 3.14
N ASN A 70 5.40 3.53 2.88
CA ASN A 70 5.66 4.35 1.69
C ASN A 70 6.95 3.96 0.94
N ASN A 71 8.05 3.73 1.61
CA ASN A 71 9.34 3.25 1.11
C ASN A 71 10.20 2.67 2.24
N ASN A 72 9.54 2.15 3.23
CA ASN A 72 10.05 1.52 4.44
C ASN A 72 9.45 0.12 4.57
N CYS A 73 9.76 -0.58 5.65
CA CYS A 73 9.06 -1.79 6.04
C CYS A 73 8.74 -1.78 7.54
N TYR A 74 7.83 -2.66 7.94
CA TYR A 74 7.51 -2.92 9.35
C TYR A 74 7.70 -4.40 9.63
N PHE A 75 8.02 -4.74 10.86
CA PHE A 75 8.25 -6.13 11.25
C PHE A 75 7.10 -6.65 12.12
N TYR A 76 6.66 -7.87 11.84
CA TYR A 76 5.68 -8.61 12.61
C TYR A 76 6.14 -10.06 12.75
N GLY A 77 6.67 -10.41 13.92
CA GLY A 77 7.30 -11.71 14.12
C GLY A 77 8.45 -11.96 13.14
N ASP A 78 8.36 -13.03 12.37
CA ASP A 78 9.35 -13.41 11.36
C ASP A 78 9.10 -12.79 9.98
N TYR A 79 8.07 -11.96 9.85
CA TYR A 79 7.68 -11.33 8.62
C TYR A 79 8.10 -9.86 8.56
N ALA A 80 8.37 -9.39 7.36
CA ALA A 80 8.49 -7.97 7.03
C ALA A 80 7.31 -7.56 6.15
N ILE A 81 6.58 -6.55 6.58
CA ILE A 81 5.48 -5.92 5.86
C ILE A 81 6.09 -4.85 4.97
N CYS A 82 6.12 -5.10 3.67
CA CYS A 82 6.69 -4.25 2.64
C CYS A 82 5.61 -3.75 1.70
N GLY A 83 5.88 -2.66 0.99
CA GLY A 83 4.93 -2.22 -0.02
C GLY A 83 5.12 -0.79 -0.48
N THR A 84 4.28 -0.44 -1.44
CA THR A 84 4.11 0.90 -2.00
C THR A 84 2.74 1.01 -2.63
N ARG A 85 2.40 2.21 -3.13
CA ARG A 85 1.15 2.38 -3.89
C ARG A 85 1.10 1.49 -5.13
N GLY A 86 2.23 1.20 -5.77
CA GLY A 86 2.28 0.62 -7.10
C GLY A 86 1.81 1.60 -8.17
N TRP A 87 1.64 1.11 -9.39
CA TRP A 87 1.12 1.92 -10.49
C TRP A 87 0.30 1.06 -11.45
N PHE A 88 -0.77 1.67 -11.96
CA PHE A 88 -1.61 1.12 -13.02
C PHE A 88 -1.68 2.15 -14.14
N TYR A 89 -1.43 1.75 -15.39
CA TYR A 89 -1.50 2.65 -16.53
C TYR A 89 -2.94 3.13 -16.76
N GLU A 90 -3.12 4.45 -16.69
CA GLU A 90 -4.36 5.10 -17.10
C GLU A 90 -4.13 5.67 -18.51
N GLU A 91 -4.78 5.13 -19.51
CA GLU A 91 -4.62 5.54 -20.94
C GLU A 91 -4.77 7.06 -21.17
N ALA A 92 -5.49 7.74 -20.29
CA ALA A 92 -5.77 9.17 -20.42
C ALA A 92 -4.57 10.11 -20.14
N ARG A 93 -3.47 9.62 -19.52
CA ARG A 93 -2.36 10.48 -19.03
C ARG A 93 -1.09 10.43 -19.87
N GLY A 94 -1.00 9.50 -20.80
CA GLY A 94 0.12 9.34 -21.73
C GLY A 94 1.30 8.57 -21.16
N GLU A 95 1.93 7.75 -21.99
CA GLU A 95 2.94 6.75 -21.63
C GLU A 95 4.17 7.31 -20.88
N ALA A 96 4.68 8.49 -21.27
CA ALA A 96 5.89 9.06 -20.65
C ALA A 96 5.65 9.50 -19.20
N HIS A 97 4.47 10.03 -18.89
CA HIS A 97 4.10 10.43 -17.54
C HIS A 97 3.92 9.19 -16.66
N ASP A 98 3.17 8.22 -17.13
CA ASP A 98 2.92 6.97 -16.42
C ASP A 98 4.20 6.20 -16.15
N ARG A 99 5.09 6.09 -17.14
CA ARG A 99 6.39 5.45 -16.99
C ARG A 99 7.23 6.08 -15.89
N LYS A 100 7.27 7.42 -15.81
CA LYS A 100 8.01 8.13 -14.74
C LYS A 100 7.47 7.81 -13.36
N ILE A 101 6.14 7.76 -13.21
CA ILE A 101 5.52 7.45 -11.92
C ILE A 101 5.74 5.98 -11.58
N MET A 102 5.54 5.08 -12.54
CA MET A 102 5.75 3.65 -12.36
C MET A 102 7.19 3.36 -11.90
N LEU A 103 8.21 3.88 -12.56
CA LEU A 103 9.61 3.69 -12.17
C LEU A 103 9.90 4.21 -10.75
N ARG A 104 9.25 5.31 -10.34
CA ARG A 104 9.36 5.80 -8.97
C ARG A 104 8.72 4.86 -7.95
N GLU A 105 7.57 4.28 -8.26
CA GLU A 105 6.92 3.30 -7.38
C GLU A 105 7.72 1.99 -7.32
N VAL A 106 8.30 1.54 -8.43
CA VAL A 106 9.25 0.40 -8.46
C VAL A 106 10.44 0.66 -7.53
N GLY A 107 11.08 1.82 -7.62
CA GLY A 107 12.20 2.19 -6.74
C GLY A 107 11.80 2.27 -5.26
N ARG A 108 10.57 2.70 -4.96
CA ARG A 108 10.03 2.71 -3.59
C ARG A 108 9.80 1.29 -3.07
N LEU A 109 9.23 0.41 -3.90
CA LEU A 109 9.03 -0.99 -3.54
C LEU A 109 10.37 -1.67 -3.27
N GLU A 110 11.36 -1.47 -4.16
CA GLU A 110 12.70 -2.03 -3.98
C GLU A 110 13.36 -1.53 -2.66
N THR A 111 13.20 -0.26 -2.33
CA THR A 111 13.69 0.31 -1.07
C THR A 111 13.02 -0.37 0.13
N SER A 112 11.71 -0.57 0.07
CA SER A 112 10.95 -1.28 1.10
C SER A 112 11.42 -2.73 1.27
N LEU A 113 11.62 -3.46 0.16
CA LEU A 113 12.10 -4.84 0.15
C LEU A 113 13.53 -4.97 0.70
N LYS A 114 14.43 -4.04 0.35
CA LYS A 114 15.79 -3.98 0.88
C LYS A 114 15.82 -3.74 2.40
N ALA A 115 14.95 -2.88 2.89
CA ALA A 115 14.84 -2.60 4.32
C ALA A 115 14.41 -3.81 5.16
N ALA A 116 13.76 -4.79 4.54
CA ALA A 116 13.32 -6.03 5.19
C ALA A 116 14.47 -7.01 5.52
N GLY A 117 15.67 -6.83 4.93
CA GLY A 117 16.79 -7.74 5.12
C GLY A 117 16.43 -9.19 4.76
N ASP A 118 16.77 -10.12 5.64
CA ASP A 118 16.55 -11.56 5.43
C ASP A 118 15.17 -12.06 5.90
N LYS A 119 14.32 -11.17 6.42
CA LYS A 119 12.97 -11.55 6.85
C LYS A 119 12.09 -11.95 5.66
N MET A 120 11.15 -12.87 5.90
CA MET A 120 10.12 -13.23 4.92
C MET A 120 9.25 -12.01 4.59
N LYS A 121 9.17 -11.65 3.33
CA LYS A 121 8.53 -10.42 2.87
C LYS A 121 7.08 -10.67 2.49
N LEU A 122 6.16 -9.94 3.13
CA LEU A 122 4.77 -9.84 2.73
C LEU A 122 4.58 -8.47 2.07
N VAL A 123 4.18 -8.45 0.81
CA VAL A 123 4.04 -7.21 0.04
C VAL A 123 2.59 -6.77 -0.02
N PHE A 124 2.38 -5.48 0.19
CA PHE A 124 1.08 -4.84 0.06
C PHE A 124 1.16 -3.68 -0.92
N LEU A 125 0.25 -3.66 -1.88
CA LEU A 125 0.15 -2.63 -2.91
C LEU A 125 -1.25 -2.00 -2.88
N HIS A 126 -1.37 -0.76 -3.38
CA HIS A 126 -2.70 -0.23 -3.69
C HIS A 126 -3.13 -0.71 -5.08
N TYR A 127 -2.35 -0.43 -6.10
CA TYR A 127 -2.64 -0.89 -7.45
C TYR A 127 -2.24 -2.35 -7.66
N PRO A 128 -3.08 -3.17 -8.32
CA PRO A 128 -2.74 -4.55 -8.63
C PRO A 128 -1.57 -4.61 -9.62
N PRO A 129 -0.58 -5.48 -9.41
CA PRO A 129 0.49 -5.70 -10.38
C PRO A 129 0.01 -6.48 -11.61
N LYS A 130 -1.13 -7.16 -11.50
CA LYS A 130 -1.79 -7.93 -12.56
C LYS A 130 -3.30 -7.85 -12.43
N TYR A 131 -3.99 -7.44 -13.51
CA TYR A 131 -5.46 -7.34 -13.53
C TYR A 131 -6.00 -7.21 -14.96
N LEU A 132 -6.97 -8.05 -15.36
CA LEU A 132 -7.69 -7.99 -16.64
C LEU A 132 -6.76 -7.83 -17.88
N GLY A 133 -5.70 -8.63 -17.95
CA GLY A 133 -4.73 -8.58 -19.04
C GLY A 133 -3.65 -7.50 -18.90
N TYR A 134 -3.77 -6.60 -17.94
CA TYR A 134 -2.68 -5.71 -17.55
C TYR A 134 -1.69 -6.45 -16.64
N GLU A 135 -0.42 -6.23 -16.91
CA GLU A 135 0.68 -6.65 -16.05
C GLU A 135 1.69 -5.50 -15.92
N CYS A 136 2.31 -5.38 -14.74
CA CYS A 136 3.44 -4.49 -14.51
C CYS A 136 4.70 -5.36 -14.32
N PRO A 137 5.44 -5.66 -15.39
CA PRO A 137 6.59 -6.56 -15.33
C PRO A 137 7.62 -6.11 -14.30
N GLU A 138 7.88 -4.80 -14.20
CA GLU A 138 8.88 -4.25 -13.29
C GLU A 138 8.56 -4.51 -11.82
N ILE A 139 7.28 -4.52 -11.44
CA ILE A 139 6.86 -4.89 -10.07
C ILE A 139 6.92 -6.40 -9.91
N LEU A 140 6.43 -7.17 -10.88
CA LEU A 140 6.44 -8.64 -10.84
C LEU A 140 7.88 -9.19 -10.76
N ASP A 141 8.80 -8.64 -11.55
CA ASP A 141 10.24 -8.99 -11.51
C ASP A 141 10.86 -8.73 -10.13
N LEU A 142 10.46 -7.64 -9.45
CA LEU A 142 10.91 -7.40 -8.07
C LEU A 142 10.35 -8.43 -7.09
N LEU A 143 9.07 -8.79 -7.20
CA LEU A 143 8.46 -9.79 -6.33
C LEU A 143 9.19 -11.13 -6.46
N ASP A 144 9.54 -11.52 -7.68
CA ASP A 144 10.30 -12.74 -7.96
C ASP A 144 11.74 -12.66 -7.45
N ALA A 145 12.46 -11.57 -7.75
CA ALA A 145 13.85 -11.40 -7.36
C ALA A 145 14.06 -11.41 -5.83
N TYR A 146 13.05 -10.95 -5.10
CA TYR A 146 13.06 -10.95 -3.62
C TYR A 146 12.34 -12.14 -3.00
N HIS A 147 11.91 -13.12 -3.82
CA HIS A 147 11.21 -14.35 -3.39
C HIS A 147 10.00 -14.03 -2.48
N VAL A 148 9.17 -13.10 -2.91
CA VAL A 148 7.98 -12.67 -2.16
C VAL A 148 6.91 -13.76 -2.21
N PRO A 149 6.55 -14.39 -1.07
CA PRO A 149 5.57 -15.50 -1.08
C PRO A 149 4.12 -15.00 -1.16
N LEU A 150 3.87 -13.75 -0.79
CA LEU A 150 2.52 -13.18 -0.77
C LEU A 150 2.54 -11.71 -1.16
N CYS A 151 1.73 -11.36 -2.15
CA CYS A 151 1.42 -9.98 -2.53
C CYS A 151 -0.09 -9.75 -2.46
N CYS A 152 -0.51 -8.84 -1.59
CA CYS A 152 -1.90 -8.38 -1.49
C CYS A 152 -2.05 -7.00 -2.11
N TYR A 153 -3.21 -6.70 -2.67
CA TYR A 153 -3.47 -5.39 -3.26
C TYR A 153 -4.92 -4.93 -3.06
N GLY A 154 -5.13 -3.63 -3.16
CA GLY A 154 -6.42 -2.96 -3.08
C GLY A 154 -6.95 -2.52 -4.45
N HIS A 155 -7.52 -1.29 -4.51
CA HIS A 155 -7.99 -0.58 -5.69
C HIS A 155 -9.22 -1.20 -6.38
N ILE A 156 -9.26 -2.52 -6.52
CA ILE A 156 -10.36 -3.23 -7.19
C ILE A 156 -11.53 -3.38 -6.22
N HIS A 157 -12.68 -2.91 -6.61
CA HIS A 157 -13.89 -2.98 -5.77
C HIS A 157 -15.13 -3.41 -6.56
N SER A 158 -16.21 -3.69 -5.85
CA SER A 158 -17.51 -4.07 -6.41
C SER A 158 -17.42 -5.30 -7.35
N ARG A 159 -17.95 -5.19 -8.55
CA ARG A 159 -17.96 -6.28 -9.54
C ARG A 159 -16.56 -6.63 -10.05
N GLY A 160 -15.62 -5.69 -10.03
CA GLY A 160 -14.23 -5.89 -10.42
C GLY A 160 -13.51 -6.94 -9.59
N CYS A 161 -13.87 -7.11 -8.31
CA CYS A 161 -13.27 -8.12 -7.44
C CYS A 161 -13.41 -9.56 -7.96
N ARG A 162 -14.43 -9.83 -8.80
CA ARG A 162 -14.63 -11.16 -9.40
C ARG A 162 -13.56 -11.49 -10.45
N SER A 163 -12.91 -10.48 -11.00
CA SER A 163 -11.86 -10.61 -12.01
C SER A 163 -10.46 -10.33 -11.42
N ALA A 164 -10.37 -10.11 -10.10
CA ALA A 164 -9.10 -9.95 -9.43
C ALA A 164 -8.28 -11.24 -9.55
N PHE A 165 -7.00 -11.11 -9.89
CA PHE A 165 -6.10 -12.26 -9.92
C PHE A 165 -5.92 -12.80 -8.50
N GLN A 166 -6.21 -14.08 -8.32
CA GLN A 166 -6.04 -14.82 -7.06
C GLN A 166 -5.41 -16.16 -7.41
N GLY A 167 -4.26 -16.47 -6.83
CA GLY A 167 -3.53 -17.70 -7.09
C GLY A 167 -2.03 -17.49 -7.21
N MET A 168 -1.34 -18.51 -7.68
CA MET A 168 0.10 -18.46 -7.91
C MET A 168 0.41 -17.72 -9.23
N TYR A 169 1.46 -16.90 -9.24
CA TYR A 169 1.82 -16.12 -10.43
C TYR A 169 2.49 -16.97 -11.51
N HIS A 170 3.17 -18.05 -11.12
CA HIS A 170 3.96 -18.95 -11.98
C HIS A 170 3.35 -20.34 -12.18
N ASP A 171 2.08 -20.54 -11.92
CA ASP A 171 1.37 -21.80 -12.22
C ASP A 171 0.72 -21.77 -13.59
#